data_d8899d925a2d130ff0c335666d1f34be
#
_entry.id   d8899d925a2d130ff0c335666d1f34be
#
_cell.length_a   1.000
_cell.length_b   1.000
_cell.length_c   1.000
_cell.angle_alpha   90.00
_cell.angle_beta   90.00
_cell.angle_gamma   90.00
#
_symmetry.space_group_name_H-M   'P 1'
#
loop_
_entity.id
_entity.type
_entity.pdbx_description
1 polymer ?
#
loop_
_entity_poly.entity_id
_entity_poly.type
_entity_poly.pdbx_seq_one_letter_code
_entity_poly.pdbx_strand_id
1 'polypeptide(L)'
;MSSTAVEHAGVPHAAKGARTRRPQRGRYFFAVAAIIMLVLMVAGFHPYYLRGKAMAERTISPQLATLVFVHGTALSAWLLLFLVQSLLVPARRLRLHMRLGWGGILVAVVAATSGFMLAVQSVRPVPTIPFWGMTYQQFLLVMLSEVALFSLFVLAGVLLRKRPKLHKAAMLLASLSILAGATVRMPVLFPVFGEAGWKGIFGPSPTLGAVLVLVRSVLSGATDRGLTAGFAVMTVVFIAASEFAVSEAWSVLAGVILRP
;
A
#
# COMPACT_ATOMS: atom_id res chain seq x y z
N MET A 1 85.25 -19.13 10.19
CA MET A 1 84.06 -19.38 9.42
C MET A 1 82.89 -18.86 10.27
N SER A 2 82.42 -17.62 9.97
CA SER A 2 81.42 -16.94 10.77
C SER A 2 80.09 -17.09 10.06
N SER A 3 79.10 -17.70 10.72
CA SER A 3 77.76 -17.90 10.24
C SER A 3 76.88 -16.70 10.73
N THR A 4 76.49 -15.81 9.84
CA THR A 4 75.55 -14.74 10.13
C THR A 4 74.11 -15.27 10.05
N ALA A 5 73.45 -15.32 11.20
CA ALA A 5 72.00 -15.58 11.27
C ALA A 5 71.23 -14.34 10.80
N VAL A 6 70.42 -14.50 9.79
CA VAL A 6 69.47 -13.46 9.30
C VAL A 6 68.19 -13.56 10.13
N GLU A 7 67.96 -12.58 10.97
CA GLU A 7 66.78 -12.38 11.77
C GLU A 7 65.59 -11.93 10.89
N HIS A 8 64.61 -12.80 10.65
CA HIS A 8 63.36 -12.41 9.96
C HIS A 8 62.49 -11.57 10.88
N ALA A 9 62.52 -10.25 10.67
CA ALA A 9 61.58 -9.34 11.29
C ALA A 9 60.14 -9.71 10.87
N GLY A 10 59.34 -10.14 11.83
CA GLY A 10 57.91 -10.43 11.62
C GLY A 10 57.12 -9.18 11.24
N VAL A 11 56.45 -9.23 10.11
CA VAL A 11 55.50 -8.17 9.65
C VAL A 11 54.33 -8.14 10.64
N PRO A 12 54.00 -6.97 11.23
CA PRO A 12 52.85 -6.89 12.14
C PRO A 12 51.56 -7.11 11.34
N HIS A 13 50.81 -8.15 11.64
CA HIS A 13 49.46 -8.37 11.15
C HIS A 13 48.61 -7.15 11.56
N ALA A 14 48.29 -6.28 10.60
CA ALA A 14 47.36 -5.19 10.76
C ALA A 14 46.04 -5.76 11.32
N ALA A 15 45.70 -5.40 12.56
CA ALA A 15 44.44 -5.74 13.20
C ALA A 15 43.30 -5.32 12.27
N LYS A 16 42.50 -6.30 11.77
CA LYS A 16 41.27 -6.06 11.01
C LYS A 16 40.37 -5.17 11.89
N GLY A 17 40.34 -3.89 11.59
CA GLY A 17 39.58 -2.91 12.30
C GLY A 17 38.13 -3.41 12.47
N ALA A 18 37.66 -3.51 13.69
CA ALA A 18 36.30 -3.85 14.05
C ALA A 18 35.38 -2.85 13.33
N ARG A 19 34.70 -3.28 12.26
CA ARG A 19 33.65 -2.52 11.62
C ARG A 19 32.58 -2.24 12.66
N THR A 20 32.63 -1.07 13.29
CA THR A 20 31.57 -0.58 14.13
C THR A 20 30.28 -0.61 13.31
N ARG A 21 29.39 -1.55 13.64
CA ARG A 21 28.06 -1.64 13.04
C ARG A 21 27.34 -0.34 13.37
N ARG A 22 27.31 0.62 12.43
CA ARG A 22 26.44 1.79 12.56
C ARG A 22 25.03 1.27 12.86
N PRO A 23 24.36 1.80 13.89
CA PRO A 23 22.98 1.45 14.17
C PRO A 23 22.18 1.66 12.90
N GLN A 24 21.48 0.62 12.43
CA GLN A 24 20.68 0.69 11.20
C GLN A 24 19.46 1.60 11.47
N ARG A 25 19.66 2.91 11.32
CA ARG A 25 18.58 3.88 11.39
C ARG A 25 17.49 3.45 10.39
N GLY A 26 16.23 3.39 10.84
CA GLY A 26 15.12 2.98 9.99
C GLY A 26 14.88 1.48 9.86
N ARG A 27 15.44 0.64 10.75
CA ARG A 27 15.21 -0.81 10.79
C ARG A 27 13.73 -1.18 10.84
N TYR A 28 12.93 -0.41 11.56
CA TYR A 28 11.49 -0.63 11.77
C TYR A 28 10.61 0.30 10.93
N PHE A 29 11.16 1.04 9.97
CA PHE A 29 10.43 1.99 9.14
C PHE A 29 9.16 1.38 8.50
N PHE A 30 9.29 0.20 7.88
CA PHE A 30 8.16 -0.47 7.22
C PHE A 30 7.12 -0.98 8.22
N ALA A 31 7.54 -1.40 9.41
CA ALA A 31 6.61 -1.82 10.46
C ALA A 31 5.83 -0.61 11.03
N VAL A 32 6.49 0.52 11.24
CA VAL A 32 5.83 1.76 11.67
C VAL A 32 4.85 2.25 10.61
N ALA A 33 5.24 2.25 9.33
CA ALA A 33 4.34 2.59 8.23
C ALA A 33 3.12 1.65 8.19
N ALA A 34 3.32 0.34 8.39
CA ALA A 34 2.24 -0.64 8.45
C ALA A 34 1.27 -0.37 9.63
N ILE A 35 1.79 -0.01 10.80
CA ILE A 35 0.96 0.34 11.97
C ILE A 35 0.13 1.59 11.66
N ILE A 36 0.73 2.64 11.09
CA ILE A 36 0.00 3.87 10.72
C ILE A 36 -1.15 3.53 9.75
N MET A 37 -0.86 2.76 8.69
CA MET A 37 -1.88 2.38 7.71
C MET A 37 -2.98 1.50 8.32
N LEU A 38 -2.62 0.59 9.24
CA LEU A 38 -3.59 -0.25 9.94
C LEU A 38 -4.51 0.59 10.85
N VAL A 39 -3.95 1.56 11.58
CA VAL A 39 -4.73 2.49 12.41
C VAL A 39 -5.69 3.31 11.54
N LEU A 40 -5.22 3.87 10.42
CA LEU A 40 -6.06 4.61 9.49
C LEU A 40 -7.18 3.74 8.89
N MET A 41 -6.87 2.48 8.55
CA MET A 41 -7.87 1.55 8.05
C MET A 41 -8.95 1.26 9.10
N VAL A 42 -8.56 0.95 10.34
CA VAL A 42 -9.52 0.72 11.43
C VAL A 42 -10.34 1.96 11.71
N ALA A 43 -9.71 3.15 11.74
CA ALA A 43 -10.40 4.42 11.95
C ALA A 43 -11.40 4.74 10.83
N GLY A 44 -11.04 4.51 9.56
CA GLY A 44 -11.93 4.75 8.42
C GLY A 44 -13.08 3.74 8.32
N PHE A 45 -12.82 2.48 8.65
CA PHE A 45 -13.81 1.40 8.58
C PHE A 45 -14.45 1.05 9.92
N HIS A 46 -14.31 1.89 10.98
CA HIS A 46 -14.93 1.61 12.27
C HIS A 46 -16.45 1.38 12.20
N PRO A 47 -17.25 2.05 11.33
CA PRO A 47 -18.67 1.75 11.22
C PRO A 47 -18.93 0.32 10.74
N TYR A 48 -18.07 -0.20 9.87
CA TYR A 48 -18.14 -1.58 9.39
C TYR A 48 -17.79 -2.57 10.52
N TYR A 49 -16.65 -2.37 11.18
CA TYR A 49 -16.21 -3.30 12.24
C TYR A 49 -17.11 -3.34 13.45
N LEU A 50 -17.69 -2.20 13.84
CA LEU A 50 -18.48 -2.09 15.06
C LEU A 50 -20.00 -2.25 14.83
N ARG A 51 -20.49 -1.92 13.63
CA ARG A 51 -21.94 -1.81 13.35
C ARG A 51 -22.38 -2.51 12.07
N GLY A 52 -21.47 -3.11 11.29
CA GLY A 52 -21.77 -3.74 10.00
C GLY A 52 -22.28 -2.76 8.93
N LYS A 53 -21.96 -1.46 9.04
CA LYS A 53 -22.41 -0.43 8.12
C LYS A 53 -21.32 -0.08 7.10
N ALA A 54 -21.69 0.20 5.85
CA ALA A 54 -20.75 0.66 4.82
C ALA A 54 -20.11 2.00 5.17
N MET A 55 -20.91 2.90 5.75
CA MET A 55 -20.56 4.21 6.31
C MET A 55 -21.41 4.46 7.54
N ALA A 56 -21.20 5.59 8.23
CA ALA A 56 -21.94 5.92 9.46
C ALA A 56 -23.47 5.84 9.27
N GLU A 57 -23.99 6.27 8.12
CA GLU A 57 -25.43 6.35 7.84
C GLU A 57 -25.92 5.39 6.74
N ARG A 58 -25.01 4.63 6.07
CA ARG A 58 -25.37 3.76 4.97
C ARG A 58 -25.21 2.30 5.33
N THR A 59 -26.32 1.56 5.29
CA THR A 59 -26.32 0.10 5.48
C THR A 59 -25.76 -0.61 4.25
N ILE A 60 -25.18 -1.79 4.45
CA ILE A 60 -24.74 -2.67 3.38
C ILE A 60 -25.97 -3.43 2.86
N SER A 61 -26.18 -3.42 1.56
CA SER A 61 -27.27 -4.22 0.98
C SER A 61 -27.01 -5.72 1.20
N PRO A 62 -28.03 -6.55 1.44
CA PRO A 62 -27.87 -7.98 1.66
C PRO A 62 -27.12 -8.68 0.51
N GLN A 63 -27.33 -8.22 -0.73
CA GLN A 63 -26.69 -8.76 -1.93
C GLN A 63 -25.17 -8.54 -1.95
N LEU A 64 -24.70 -7.49 -1.33
CA LEU A 64 -23.27 -7.14 -1.24
C LEU A 64 -22.62 -7.60 0.07
N ALA A 65 -23.39 -8.00 1.06
CA ALA A 65 -22.90 -8.27 2.42
C ALA A 65 -21.74 -9.29 2.44
N THR A 66 -21.91 -10.42 1.76
CA THR A 66 -20.85 -11.44 1.68
C THR A 66 -19.62 -10.93 0.98
N LEU A 67 -19.78 -10.18 -0.12
CA LEU A 67 -18.66 -9.65 -0.90
C LEU A 67 -17.89 -8.59 -0.11
N VAL A 68 -18.60 -7.71 0.60
CA VAL A 68 -18.01 -6.70 1.52
C VAL A 68 -17.25 -7.39 2.64
N PHE A 69 -17.81 -8.46 3.22
CA PHE A 69 -17.14 -9.23 4.27
C PHE A 69 -15.85 -9.87 3.77
N VAL A 70 -15.90 -10.55 2.62
CA VAL A 70 -14.71 -11.20 2.01
C VAL A 70 -13.64 -10.16 1.70
N HIS A 71 -14.02 -9.06 1.03
CA HIS A 71 -13.09 -7.99 0.66
C HIS A 71 -12.46 -7.30 1.88
N GLY A 72 -13.28 -6.90 2.84
CA GLY A 72 -12.83 -6.24 4.07
C GLY A 72 -11.89 -7.14 4.89
N THR A 73 -12.22 -8.44 5.01
CA THR A 73 -11.37 -9.43 5.68
C THR A 73 -10.04 -9.61 4.94
N ALA A 74 -10.06 -9.70 3.60
CA ALA A 74 -8.85 -9.86 2.82
C ALA A 74 -7.92 -8.63 2.93
N LEU A 75 -8.45 -7.41 2.88
CA LEU A 75 -7.66 -6.18 3.08
C LEU A 75 -7.11 -6.06 4.50
N SER A 76 -7.90 -6.43 5.52
CA SER A 76 -7.46 -6.46 6.91
C SER A 76 -6.32 -7.46 7.09
N ALA A 77 -6.48 -8.67 6.55
CA ALA A 77 -5.45 -9.70 6.55
C ALA A 77 -4.19 -9.26 5.81
N TRP A 78 -4.33 -8.54 4.67
CA TRP A 78 -3.20 -7.99 3.93
C TRP A 78 -2.36 -7.02 4.77
N LEU A 79 -2.98 -6.02 5.42
CA LEU A 79 -2.24 -5.04 6.24
C LEU A 79 -1.63 -5.68 7.49
N LEU A 80 -2.33 -6.60 8.15
CA LEU A 80 -1.77 -7.37 9.26
C LEU A 80 -0.57 -8.21 8.81
N LEU A 81 -0.69 -8.86 7.65
CA LEU A 81 0.39 -9.64 7.08
C LEU A 81 1.57 -8.75 6.69
N PHE A 82 1.32 -7.57 6.10
CA PHE A 82 2.37 -6.60 5.79
C PHE A 82 3.12 -6.14 7.06
N LEU A 83 2.42 -5.91 8.17
CA LEU A 83 3.03 -5.62 9.47
C LEU A 83 3.89 -6.78 9.96
N VAL A 84 3.35 -8.00 10.01
CA VAL A 84 4.07 -9.21 10.44
C VAL A 84 5.32 -9.43 9.58
N GLN A 85 5.18 -9.37 8.26
CA GLN A 85 6.28 -9.51 7.31
C GLN A 85 7.37 -8.44 7.52
N SER A 86 6.97 -7.21 7.84
CA SER A 86 7.89 -6.11 8.13
C SER A 86 8.65 -6.30 9.44
N LEU A 87 8.10 -7.03 10.40
CA LEU A 87 8.76 -7.39 11.68
C LEU A 87 9.65 -8.62 11.57
N LEU A 88 9.31 -9.60 10.73
CA LEU A 88 10.08 -10.84 10.57
C LEU A 88 11.48 -10.60 10.02
N VAL A 89 11.67 -9.62 9.13
CA VAL A 89 12.99 -9.30 8.56
C VAL A 89 13.96 -8.76 9.62
N PRO A 90 13.62 -7.76 10.45
CA PRO A 90 14.43 -7.35 11.58
C PRO A 90 14.64 -8.46 12.61
N ALA A 91 13.65 -9.33 12.83
CA ALA A 91 13.75 -10.47 13.71
C ALA A 91 14.62 -11.62 13.16
N ARG A 92 15.18 -11.46 11.95
CA ARG A 92 16.01 -12.48 11.25
C ARG A 92 15.28 -13.79 10.96
N ARG A 93 13.94 -13.78 10.91
CA ARG A 93 13.10 -14.96 10.62
C ARG A 93 12.75 -15.07 9.13
N LEU A 94 13.75 -15.05 8.25
CA LEU A 94 13.56 -15.03 6.79
C LEU A 94 12.83 -16.27 6.25
N ARG A 95 13.03 -17.47 6.84
CA ARG A 95 12.29 -18.68 6.43
C ARG A 95 10.78 -18.52 6.64
N LEU A 96 10.37 -17.95 7.77
CA LEU A 96 8.97 -17.69 8.08
C LEU A 96 8.41 -16.57 7.17
N HIS A 97 9.19 -15.49 6.95
CA HIS A 97 8.85 -14.45 5.99
C HIS A 97 8.53 -15.04 4.60
N MET A 98 9.39 -15.92 4.06
CA MET A 98 9.17 -16.54 2.76
C MET A 98 7.95 -17.46 2.74
N ARG A 99 7.72 -18.28 3.79
CA ARG A 99 6.54 -19.15 3.88
C ARG A 99 5.24 -18.35 3.93
N LEU A 100 5.15 -17.36 4.79
CA LEU A 100 3.99 -16.47 4.89
C LEU A 100 3.79 -15.62 3.63
N GLY A 101 4.86 -15.33 2.88
CA GLY A 101 4.80 -14.60 1.62
C GLY A 101 3.89 -15.26 0.57
N TRP A 102 3.87 -16.61 0.51
CA TRP A 102 2.95 -17.34 -0.37
C TRP A 102 1.48 -17.17 0.06
N GLY A 103 1.20 -17.23 1.36
CA GLY A 103 -0.12 -16.89 1.89
C GLY A 103 -0.52 -15.44 1.57
N GLY A 104 0.46 -14.53 1.57
CA GLY A 104 0.26 -13.13 1.18
C GLY A 104 -0.18 -12.97 -0.28
N ILE A 105 0.36 -13.76 -1.19
CA ILE A 105 -0.08 -13.75 -2.59
C ILE A 105 -1.55 -14.17 -2.70
N LEU A 106 -1.94 -15.23 -2.00
CA LEU A 106 -3.34 -15.68 -1.98
C LEU A 106 -4.27 -14.60 -1.43
N VAL A 107 -3.91 -14.00 -0.30
CA VAL A 107 -4.67 -12.87 0.29
C VAL A 107 -4.79 -11.71 -0.70
N ALA A 108 -3.71 -11.36 -1.41
CA ALA A 108 -3.73 -10.29 -2.40
C ALA A 108 -4.65 -10.59 -3.59
N VAL A 109 -4.64 -11.84 -4.09
CA VAL A 109 -5.54 -12.28 -5.17
C VAL A 109 -7.00 -12.17 -4.72
N VAL A 110 -7.33 -12.65 -3.51
CA VAL A 110 -8.69 -12.53 -2.95
C VAL A 110 -9.08 -11.05 -2.79
N ALA A 111 -8.18 -10.20 -2.27
CA ALA A 111 -8.44 -8.77 -2.11
C ALA A 111 -8.69 -8.07 -3.45
N ALA A 112 -7.87 -8.34 -4.47
CA ALA A 112 -8.00 -7.74 -5.78
C ALA A 112 -9.27 -8.19 -6.51
N THR A 113 -9.55 -9.49 -6.55
CA THR A 113 -10.75 -10.06 -7.20
C THR A 113 -12.03 -9.58 -6.53
N SER A 114 -12.10 -9.68 -5.19
CA SER A 114 -13.27 -9.23 -4.45
C SER A 114 -13.45 -7.72 -4.53
N GLY A 115 -12.35 -6.94 -4.58
CA GLY A 115 -12.38 -5.49 -4.77
C GLY A 115 -12.92 -5.10 -6.14
N PHE A 116 -12.49 -5.76 -7.21
CA PHE A 116 -13.03 -5.58 -8.54
C PHE A 116 -14.53 -5.90 -8.60
N MET A 117 -14.91 -7.07 -8.09
CA MET A 117 -16.32 -7.49 -8.05
C MET A 117 -17.18 -6.52 -7.24
N LEU A 118 -16.68 -6.07 -6.07
CA LEU A 118 -17.38 -5.11 -5.21
C LEU A 118 -17.56 -3.75 -5.92
N ALA A 119 -16.52 -3.24 -6.61
CA ALA A 119 -16.60 -2.02 -7.36
C ALA A 119 -17.71 -2.08 -8.42
N VAL A 120 -17.72 -3.13 -9.26
CA VAL A 120 -18.71 -3.29 -10.33
C VAL A 120 -20.12 -3.53 -9.78
N GLN A 121 -20.27 -4.47 -8.83
CA GLN A 121 -21.59 -4.84 -8.32
C GLN A 121 -22.23 -3.76 -7.45
N SER A 122 -21.45 -2.91 -6.79
CA SER A 122 -22.00 -1.80 -6.02
C SER A 122 -22.50 -0.65 -6.87
N VAL A 123 -21.88 -0.43 -8.03
CA VAL A 123 -22.23 0.67 -8.94
C VAL A 123 -23.38 0.29 -9.89
N ARG A 124 -23.37 -0.95 -10.39
CA ARG A 124 -24.31 -1.42 -11.41
C ARG A 124 -25.80 -1.07 -11.17
N PRO A 125 -26.38 -1.25 -9.96
CA PRO A 125 -27.80 -0.95 -9.72
C PRO A 125 -28.11 0.55 -9.64
N VAL A 126 -27.12 1.42 -9.41
CA VAL A 126 -27.32 2.84 -9.08
C VAL A 126 -26.21 3.73 -9.64
N PRO A 127 -25.90 3.65 -10.96
CA PRO A 127 -24.71 4.31 -11.55
C PRO A 127 -24.76 5.85 -11.50
N THR A 128 -25.94 6.43 -11.46
CA THR A 128 -26.14 7.89 -11.56
C THR A 128 -26.27 8.60 -10.23
N ILE A 129 -26.31 7.88 -9.10
CA ILE A 129 -26.43 8.55 -7.80
C ILE A 129 -25.19 9.40 -7.51
N PRO A 130 -25.37 10.56 -6.82
CA PRO A 130 -24.23 11.35 -6.35
C PRO A 130 -23.40 10.60 -5.33
N PHE A 131 -22.06 10.67 -5.46
CA PHE A 131 -21.12 10.01 -4.59
C PHE A 131 -19.80 10.79 -4.53
N TRP A 132 -19.52 11.46 -3.41
CA TRP A 132 -18.33 12.29 -3.20
C TRP A 132 -18.00 13.27 -4.35
N GLY A 133 -18.99 14.06 -4.75
CA GLY A 133 -18.83 15.11 -5.76
C GLY A 133 -18.78 14.63 -7.21
N MET A 134 -19.04 13.35 -7.45
CA MET A 134 -19.19 12.76 -8.80
C MET A 134 -20.37 11.77 -8.83
N THR A 135 -20.70 11.20 -9.98
CA THR A 135 -21.65 10.08 -10.04
C THR A 135 -20.97 8.79 -9.59
N TYR A 136 -21.76 7.81 -9.14
CA TYR A 136 -21.20 6.52 -8.71
C TYR A 136 -20.50 5.77 -9.86
N GLN A 137 -21.00 5.94 -11.10
CA GLN A 137 -20.34 5.45 -12.31
C GLN A 137 -18.96 6.09 -12.53
N GLN A 138 -18.81 7.38 -12.26
CA GLN A 138 -17.52 8.05 -12.30
C GLN A 138 -16.60 7.55 -11.20
N PHE A 139 -17.13 7.35 -10.00
CA PHE A 139 -16.38 6.79 -8.88
C PHE A 139 -15.91 5.34 -9.11
N LEU A 140 -16.54 4.60 -10.03
CA LEU A 140 -16.07 3.26 -10.42
C LEU A 140 -14.61 3.28 -10.88
N LEU A 141 -14.18 4.26 -11.67
CA LEU A 141 -12.79 4.36 -12.14
C LEU A 141 -11.81 4.58 -10.96
N VAL A 142 -12.23 5.38 -9.98
CA VAL A 142 -11.46 5.59 -8.74
C VAL A 142 -11.20 4.24 -8.04
N MET A 143 -12.26 3.45 -7.80
CA MET A 143 -12.14 2.13 -7.18
C MET A 143 -11.29 1.16 -8.02
N LEU A 144 -11.48 1.16 -9.33
CA LEU A 144 -10.71 0.30 -10.24
C LEU A 144 -9.22 0.69 -10.28
N SER A 145 -8.91 1.98 -10.17
CA SER A 145 -7.51 2.45 -10.11
C SER A 145 -6.79 1.98 -8.83
N GLU A 146 -7.48 1.96 -7.69
CA GLU A 146 -6.92 1.39 -6.44
C GLU A 146 -6.63 -0.10 -6.58
N VAL A 147 -7.58 -0.87 -7.12
CA VAL A 147 -7.41 -2.32 -7.36
C VAL A 147 -6.28 -2.60 -8.35
N ALA A 148 -6.19 -1.80 -9.42
CA ALA A 148 -5.14 -1.94 -10.44
C ALA A 148 -3.75 -1.63 -9.86
N LEU A 149 -3.61 -0.51 -9.13
CA LEU A 149 -2.33 -0.12 -8.49
C LEU A 149 -1.92 -1.13 -7.42
N PHE A 150 -2.85 -1.58 -6.58
CA PHE A 150 -2.60 -2.64 -5.60
C PHE A 150 -2.03 -3.88 -6.30
N SER A 151 -2.73 -4.37 -7.31
CA SER A 151 -2.35 -5.58 -8.06
C SER A 151 -0.99 -5.42 -8.74
N LEU A 152 -0.75 -4.27 -9.38
CA LEU A 152 0.51 -3.96 -10.04
C LEU A 152 1.68 -3.92 -9.06
N PHE A 153 1.53 -3.26 -7.92
CA PHE A 153 2.58 -3.18 -6.92
C PHE A 153 2.82 -4.52 -6.21
N VAL A 154 1.79 -5.33 -5.96
CA VAL A 154 1.96 -6.69 -5.45
C VAL A 154 2.74 -7.54 -6.45
N LEU A 155 2.33 -7.52 -7.72
CA LEU A 155 3.02 -8.25 -8.79
C LEU A 155 4.48 -7.80 -8.91
N ALA A 156 4.73 -6.50 -8.97
CA ALA A 156 6.09 -5.94 -9.00
C ALA A 156 6.91 -6.39 -7.78
N GLY A 157 6.32 -6.37 -6.59
CA GLY A 157 6.98 -6.83 -5.38
C GLY A 157 7.33 -8.32 -5.41
N VAL A 158 6.45 -9.17 -5.93
CA VAL A 158 6.72 -10.62 -6.09
C VAL A 158 7.81 -10.87 -7.13
N LEU A 159 7.75 -10.21 -8.28
CA LEU A 159 8.75 -10.36 -9.35
C LEU A 159 10.12 -9.83 -8.91
N LEU A 160 10.15 -8.74 -8.16
CA LEU A 160 11.36 -8.09 -7.68
C LEU A 160 11.84 -8.61 -6.31
N ARG A 161 11.33 -9.74 -5.83
CA ARG A 161 11.68 -10.30 -4.51
C ARG A 161 13.17 -10.54 -4.29
N LYS A 162 13.92 -10.76 -5.35
CA LYS A 162 15.39 -10.87 -5.32
C LYS A 162 16.12 -9.52 -5.20
N ARG A 163 15.40 -8.39 -5.36
CA ARG A 163 15.90 -7.03 -5.22
C ARG A 163 15.27 -6.37 -3.98
N PRO A 164 15.85 -6.54 -2.78
CA PRO A 164 15.16 -6.22 -1.51
C PRO A 164 14.68 -4.78 -1.37
N LYS A 165 15.39 -3.81 -1.96
CA LYS A 165 14.97 -2.39 -1.93
C LYS A 165 13.67 -2.19 -2.72
N LEU A 166 13.61 -2.71 -3.95
CA LEU A 166 12.44 -2.58 -4.83
C LEU A 166 11.25 -3.39 -4.31
N HIS A 167 11.50 -4.61 -3.82
CA HIS A 167 10.47 -5.43 -3.18
C HIS A 167 9.77 -4.70 -2.02
N LYS A 168 10.56 -4.14 -1.10
CA LYS A 168 10.01 -3.40 0.06
C LYS A 168 9.24 -2.15 -0.36
N ALA A 169 9.75 -1.41 -1.35
CA ALA A 169 9.07 -0.25 -1.91
C ALA A 169 7.72 -0.64 -2.51
N ALA A 170 7.70 -1.67 -3.35
CA ALA A 170 6.49 -2.15 -4.00
C ALA A 170 5.42 -2.65 -2.99
N MET A 171 5.81 -3.41 -1.96
CA MET A 171 4.89 -3.85 -0.91
C MET A 171 4.31 -2.69 -0.09
N LEU A 172 5.12 -1.67 0.22
CA LEU A 172 4.65 -0.45 0.88
C LEU A 172 3.65 0.31 0.00
N LEU A 173 3.96 0.48 -1.30
CA LEU A 173 3.09 1.18 -2.25
C LEU A 173 1.79 0.42 -2.50
N ALA A 174 1.81 -0.92 -2.56
CA ALA A 174 0.61 -1.73 -2.61
C ALA A 174 -0.30 -1.47 -1.40
N SER A 175 0.28 -1.41 -0.21
CA SER A 175 -0.49 -1.13 1.01
C SER A 175 -1.00 0.31 1.07
N LEU A 176 -0.25 1.26 0.51
CA LEU A 176 -0.62 2.68 0.46
C LEU A 176 -1.72 2.95 -0.57
N SER A 177 -1.72 2.23 -1.71
CA SER A 177 -2.68 2.45 -2.79
C SER A 177 -4.13 2.12 -2.41
N ILE A 178 -4.35 1.23 -1.44
CA ILE A 178 -5.68 0.85 -0.95
C ILE A 178 -6.18 1.71 0.22
N LEU A 179 -5.40 2.70 0.64
CA LEU A 179 -5.71 3.46 1.85
C LEU A 179 -6.78 4.54 1.61
N ALA A 180 -6.95 4.99 0.38
CA ALA A 180 -7.93 6.03 0.05
C ALA A 180 -9.35 5.60 0.41
N GLY A 181 -9.71 4.33 0.20
CA GLY A 181 -10.99 3.78 0.63
C GLY A 181 -11.26 3.92 2.15
N ALA A 182 -10.23 3.94 2.99
CA ALA A 182 -10.38 4.20 4.42
C ALA A 182 -10.45 5.70 4.73
N THR A 183 -9.53 6.48 4.16
CA THR A 183 -9.37 7.90 4.52
C THR A 183 -10.53 8.77 4.05
N VAL A 184 -11.16 8.45 2.91
CA VAL A 184 -12.36 9.15 2.41
C VAL A 184 -13.56 9.03 3.37
N ARG A 185 -13.55 8.04 4.27
CA ARG A 185 -14.59 7.84 5.30
C ARG A 185 -14.32 8.59 6.61
N MET A 186 -13.30 9.42 6.66
CA MET A 186 -12.86 10.12 7.87
C MET A 186 -13.18 11.61 7.79
N PRO A 187 -14.32 12.08 8.34
CA PRO A 187 -14.73 13.50 8.27
C PRO A 187 -13.67 14.46 8.84
N VAL A 188 -12.85 14.00 9.79
CA VAL A 188 -11.76 14.79 10.38
C VAL A 188 -10.72 15.26 9.35
N LEU A 189 -10.65 14.61 8.17
CA LEU A 189 -9.74 14.98 7.09
C LEU A 189 -10.33 16.03 6.12
N PHE A 190 -11.65 16.23 6.10
CA PHE A 190 -12.33 17.12 5.18
C PHE A 190 -11.90 18.59 5.26
N PRO A 191 -11.60 19.17 6.44
CA PRO A 191 -11.11 20.55 6.52
C PRO A 191 -9.78 20.77 5.78
N VAL A 192 -8.98 19.73 5.61
CA VAL A 192 -7.65 19.80 4.96
C VAL A 192 -7.71 19.43 3.48
N PHE A 193 -8.44 18.37 3.14
CA PHE A 193 -8.44 17.78 1.80
C PHE A 193 -9.70 18.07 0.99
N GLY A 194 -10.76 18.55 1.63
CA GLY A 194 -12.09 18.66 1.03
C GLY A 194 -12.86 17.33 1.07
N GLU A 195 -14.12 17.40 0.63
CA GLU A 195 -15.03 16.24 0.63
C GLU A 195 -15.08 15.55 -0.74
N ALA A 196 -14.63 16.23 -1.80
CA ALA A 196 -14.78 15.79 -3.18
C ALA A 196 -13.53 16.01 -4.03
N GLY A 197 -13.57 15.47 -5.25
CA GLY A 197 -12.47 15.55 -6.20
C GLY A 197 -11.24 14.72 -5.76
N TRP A 198 -10.16 14.77 -6.55
CA TRP A 198 -8.97 13.96 -6.30
C TRP A 198 -8.32 14.24 -4.95
N LYS A 199 -8.37 15.48 -4.47
CA LYS A 199 -7.81 15.88 -3.16
C LYS A 199 -8.57 15.23 -2.02
N GLY A 200 -9.91 15.28 -2.02
CA GLY A 200 -10.75 14.68 -0.97
C GLY A 200 -10.68 13.16 -0.97
N ILE A 201 -10.68 12.55 -2.15
CA ILE A 201 -10.70 11.10 -2.30
C ILE A 201 -9.31 10.50 -2.03
N PHE A 202 -8.30 10.97 -2.77
CA PHE A 202 -6.96 10.39 -2.72
C PHE A 202 -5.97 11.18 -1.87
N GLY A 203 -6.18 12.49 -1.66
CA GLY A 203 -5.19 13.40 -1.06
C GLY A 203 -4.48 12.89 0.19
N PRO A 204 -5.16 12.27 1.17
CA PRO A 204 -4.50 11.72 2.34
C PRO A 204 -3.45 10.65 2.03
N SER A 205 -3.70 9.77 1.03
CA SER A 205 -2.77 8.68 0.67
C SER A 205 -1.47 9.20 0.03
N PRO A 206 -1.48 10.07 -1.00
CA PRO A 206 -0.26 10.74 -1.48
C PRO A 206 0.44 11.57 -0.42
N THR A 207 -0.29 12.26 0.46
CA THR A 207 0.33 13.03 1.55
C THR A 207 1.11 12.12 2.48
N LEU A 208 0.51 11.03 2.95
CA LEU A 208 1.22 10.02 3.74
C LEU A 208 2.39 9.43 2.97
N GLY A 209 2.22 9.14 1.68
CA GLY A 209 3.26 8.63 0.80
C GLY A 209 4.46 9.58 0.70
N ALA A 210 4.22 10.88 0.53
CA ALA A 210 5.27 11.91 0.50
C ALA A 210 6.04 11.96 1.83
N VAL A 211 5.32 11.93 2.96
CA VAL A 211 5.93 11.86 4.29
C VAL A 211 6.80 10.61 4.44
N LEU A 212 6.29 9.44 4.01
CA LEU A 212 7.05 8.19 4.10
C LEU A 212 8.30 8.21 3.20
N VAL A 213 8.22 8.78 1.99
CA VAL A 213 9.38 8.97 1.09
C VAL A 213 10.42 9.88 1.75
N LEU A 214 10.00 11.00 2.32
CA LEU A 214 10.88 11.94 3.00
C LEU A 214 11.55 11.29 4.22
N VAL A 215 10.78 10.71 5.11
CA VAL A 215 11.30 10.03 6.32
C VAL A 215 12.26 8.91 5.93
N ARG A 216 11.93 8.12 4.92
CA ARG A 216 12.80 7.06 4.42
C ARG A 216 14.13 7.62 3.90
N SER A 217 14.09 8.71 3.15
CA SER A 217 15.27 9.38 2.61
C SER A 217 16.18 9.93 3.73
N VAL A 218 15.60 10.57 4.74
CA VAL A 218 16.32 11.07 5.90
C VAL A 218 16.97 9.92 6.69
N LEU A 219 16.21 8.86 6.99
CA LEU A 219 16.71 7.70 7.75
C LEU A 219 17.80 6.91 7.03
N SER A 220 17.78 6.87 5.70
CA SER A 220 18.76 6.16 4.89
C SER A 220 19.96 7.01 4.47
N GLY A 221 19.86 8.33 4.62
CA GLY A 221 20.85 9.30 4.13
C GLY A 221 20.92 9.43 2.61
N ALA A 222 19.94 8.89 1.89
CA ALA A 222 19.85 8.96 0.42
C ALA A 222 18.42 8.72 -0.04
N THR A 223 18.05 9.27 -1.19
CA THR A 223 16.73 9.04 -1.80
C THR A 223 16.57 7.58 -2.20
N ASP A 224 15.49 6.96 -1.75
CA ASP A 224 15.10 5.62 -2.20
C ASP A 224 14.39 5.73 -3.56
N ARG A 225 15.19 5.66 -4.64
CA ARG A 225 14.71 5.87 -6.02
C ARG A 225 13.52 4.97 -6.38
N GLY A 226 13.51 3.71 -5.91
CA GLY A 226 12.42 2.79 -6.20
C GLY A 226 11.11 3.21 -5.53
N LEU A 227 11.19 3.61 -4.26
CA LEU A 227 10.03 4.10 -3.53
C LEU A 227 9.52 5.44 -4.11
N THR A 228 10.43 6.37 -4.43
CA THR A 228 10.07 7.69 -4.99
C THR A 228 9.44 7.55 -6.36
N ALA A 229 10.01 6.74 -7.26
CA ALA A 229 9.46 6.53 -8.59
C ALA A 229 8.08 5.85 -8.55
N GLY A 230 7.94 4.78 -7.75
CA GLY A 230 6.65 4.11 -7.58
C GLY A 230 5.59 5.00 -6.93
N PHE A 231 5.98 5.84 -5.97
CA PHE A 231 5.11 6.85 -5.38
C PHE A 231 4.65 7.90 -6.41
N ALA A 232 5.54 8.38 -7.26
CA ALA A 232 5.20 9.30 -8.33
C ALA A 232 4.20 8.67 -9.31
N VAL A 233 4.43 7.42 -9.73
CA VAL A 233 3.49 6.66 -10.59
C VAL A 233 2.12 6.55 -9.92
N MET A 234 2.05 6.16 -8.65
CA MET A 234 0.79 6.05 -7.90
C MET A 234 0.03 7.39 -7.88
N THR A 235 0.72 8.48 -7.57
CA THR A 235 0.10 9.82 -7.50
C THR A 235 -0.42 10.27 -8.88
N VAL A 236 0.36 10.07 -9.94
CA VAL A 236 -0.06 10.41 -11.31
C VAL A 236 -1.29 9.59 -11.71
N VAL A 237 -1.33 8.28 -11.41
CA VAL A 237 -2.49 7.43 -11.72
C VAL A 237 -3.73 7.90 -10.94
N PHE A 238 -3.61 8.29 -9.68
CA PHE A 238 -4.75 8.79 -8.90
C PHE A 238 -5.31 10.09 -9.47
N ILE A 239 -4.44 11.04 -9.84
CA ILE A 239 -4.86 12.28 -10.48
C ILE A 239 -5.52 11.98 -11.84
N ALA A 240 -4.86 11.21 -12.69
CA ALA A 240 -5.36 10.88 -14.01
C ALA A 240 -6.70 10.11 -13.95
N ALA A 241 -6.88 9.19 -13.00
CA ALA A 241 -8.11 8.46 -12.82
C ALA A 241 -9.27 9.40 -12.42
N SER A 242 -9.01 10.35 -11.51
CA SER A 242 -10.03 11.33 -11.09
C SER A 242 -10.45 12.26 -12.21
N GLU A 243 -9.47 12.76 -12.98
CA GLU A 243 -9.73 13.66 -14.11
C GLU A 243 -10.41 12.92 -15.28
N PHE A 244 -9.97 11.70 -15.58
CA PHE A 244 -10.57 10.89 -16.64
C PHE A 244 -11.97 10.40 -16.28
N ALA A 245 -12.26 10.18 -15.00
CA ALA A 245 -13.56 9.70 -14.52
C ALA A 245 -14.74 10.61 -14.94
N VAL A 246 -14.50 11.92 -15.09
CA VAL A 246 -15.55 12.89 -15.48
C VAL A 246 -15.69 13.04 -16.99
N SER A 247 -14.91 12.33 -17.82
CA SER A 247 -14.93 12.41 -19.27
C SER A 247 -16.09 11.60 -19.89
N GLU A 248 -16.53 11.99 -21.09
CA GLU A 248 -17.50 11.23 -21.87
C GLU A 248 -16.95 9.84 -22.26
N ALA A 249 -15.65 9.77 -22.57
CA ALA A 249 -15.00 8.50 -22.91
C ALA A 249 -15.11 7.49 -21.78
N TRP A 250 -14.92 7.91 -20.52
CA TRP A 250 -15.14 7.04 -19.38
C TRP A 250 -16.62 6.63 -19.25
N SER A 251 -17.55 7.55 -19.47
CA SER A 251 -19.00 7.26 -19.40
C SER A 251 -19.38 6.10 -20.34
N VAL A 252 -18.85 6.10 -21.57
CA VAL A 252 -19.05 5.02 -22.54
C VAL A 252 -18.45 3.71 -22.06
N LEU A 253 -17.19 3.74 -21.62
CA LEU A 253 -16.48 2.53 -21.11
C LEU A 253 -17.17 1.95 -19.88
N ALA A 254 -17.55 2.77 -18.94
CA ALA A 254 -18.27 2.34 -17.74
C ALA A 254 -19.62 1.72 -18.09
N GLY A 255 -20.33 2.26 -19.07
CA GLY A 255 -21.56 1.68 -19.60
C GLY A 255 -21.36 0.26 -20.17
N VAL A 256 -20.19 -0.04 -20.74
CA VAL A 256 -19.84 -1.41 -21.19
C VAL A 256 -19.54 -2.32 -20.00
N ILE A 257 -18.76 -1.85 -19.03
CA ILE A 257 -18.36 -2.64 -17.83
C ILE A 257 -19.59 -2.97 -16.97
N LEU A 258 -20.55 -2.07 -16.90
CA LEU A 258 -21.75 -2.21 -16.06
C LEU A 258 -22.89 -3.01 -16.71
N ARG A 259 -22.74 -3.45 -17.95
CA ARG A 259 -23.72 -4.33 -18.58
C ARG A 259 -23.91 -5.62 -17.78
N PRO A 260 -25.15 -6.16 -17.71
CA PRO A 260 -25.45 -7.40 -16.98
C PRO A 260 -24.73 -8.61 -17.56
#